data_30c31ff40912a6218d06e3b50acb122e
#
_entry.id   30c31ff40912a6218d06e3b50acb122e
#
_cell.length_a   1.000
_cell.length_b   1.000
_cell.length_c   1.000
_cell.angle_alpha   90.00
_cell.angle_beta   90.00
_cell.angle_gamma   90.00
#
_symmetry.space_group_name_H-M   'P 1'
#
loop_
_entity.id
_entity.type
_entity.pdbx_description
1 polymer ?
#
loop_
_entity_poly.entity_id
_entity_poly.type
_entity_poly.pdbx_seq_one_letter_code
_entity_poly.pdbx_strand_id
1 'polypeptide(L)'
;MNAAEQDATTPVAARAGGSKSVVQVETVIIGTGFSGLLAAIRLQKARCGDFVLLERSAELGGTWQVNSYPGAEVDVPTSLYCISFVPYRFRKSFAPQSELLAYTNHIIDKFGLRKFARTNQAVTRIDFDERELRWHVQTESGEEYSARFVIDASGVLANPHTPNIKGAESFKGPMFHSGHWDHSVAYEGKRVGVIGSGCSAAQIVPAIAGKVSRLTLLMGKAQWILPRTDRPHGPVERYLRTLPGIRQAIRLLVFSFDDIRFVAFRRYPGMSGISRLVKGHYRRR
;
A
#
# COMPACT_ATOMS: atom_id res chain seq x y z
N MET A 1 10.48 61.14 -10.68
CA MET A 1 11.76 60.99 -9.91
C MET A 1 11.85 59.54 -9.53
N ASN A 2 12.86 58.86 -10.08
CA ASN A 2 13.10 57.43 -10.04
C ASN A 2 13.38 56.84 -8.65
N ALA A 3 12.88 55.69 -8.37
CA ALA A 3 13.47 54.73 -7.41
C ALA A 3 13.58 53.37 -8.11
N ALA A 4 14.82 52.91 -8.20
CA ALA A 4 15.23 51.75 -8.94
C ALA A 4 14.87 50.46 -8.21
N GLU A 5 14.37 49.49 -8.96
CA GLU A 5 14.37 48.08 -8.68
C GLU A 5 15.81 47.55 -8.55
N GLN A 6 16.15 46.94 -7.45
CA GLN A 6 17.35 46.13 -7.30
C GLN A 6 16.96 44.68 -7.32
N ASP A 7 17.22 44.07 -8.44
CA ASP A 7 17.17 42.61 -8.70
C ASP A 7 18.34 41.96 -7.93
N ALA A 8 18.00 41.12 -6.94
CA ALA A 8 18.94 40.32 -6.17
C ALA A 8 18.83 38.85 -6.56
N THR A 9 19.32 38.53 -7.76
CA THR A 9 19.62 37.16 -8.16
C THR A 9 20.90 36.70 -7.46
N THR A 10 20.73 35.95 -6.35
CA THR A 10 21.83 35.23 -5.72
C THR A 10 22.13 33.98 -6.56
N PRO A 11 23.36 33.77 -7.05
CA PRO A 11 23.67 32.53 -7.76
C PRO A 11 23.73 31.37 -6.78
N VAL A 12 22.93 30.36 -7.04
CA VAL A 12 23.02 29.06 -6.38
C VAL A 12 24.40 28.46 -6.67
N ALA A 13 25.23 28.37 -5.64
CA ALA A 13 26.54 27.78 -5.72
C ALA A 13 26.44 26.34 -6.20
N ALA A 14 27.05 26.05 -7.34
CA ALA A 14 27.23 24.71 -7.87
C ALA A 14 28.01 23.87 -6.85
N ARG A 15 27.39 22.91 -6.18
CA ARG A 15 28.09 21.89 -5.42
C ARG A 15 28.83 21.00 -6.41
N ALA A 16 30.15 21.05 -6.39
CA ALA A 16 31.02 20.12 -7.06
C ALA A 16 30.82 18.72 -6.43
N GLY A 17 29.92 17.92 -7.02
CA GLY A 17 29.76 16.50 -6.75
C GLY A 17 30.43 15.73 -7.86
N GLY A 18 31.33 14.80 -7.53
CA GLY A 18 31.90 13.88 -8.50
C GLY A 18 30.80 13.25 -9.35
N SER A 19 30.96 13.21 -10.67
CA SER A 19 30.02 12.64 -11.64
C SER A 19 29.77 11.17 -11.31
N LYS A 20 28.69 10.87 -10.59
CA LYS A 20 28.17 9.51 -10.51
C LYS A 20 27.73 9.12 -11.91
N SER A 21 28.17 8.00 -12.40
CA SER A 21 27.77 7.49 -13.72
C SER A 21 26.26 7.27 -13.76
N VAL A 22 25.59 7.82 -14.78
CA VAL A 22 24.15 7.59 -15.03
C VAL A 22 23.95 6.11 -15.39
N VAL A 23 23.09 5.42 -14.66
CA VAL A 23 22.78 4.00 -14.91
C VAL A 23 21.83 3.92 -16.10
N GLN A 24 22.26 3.28 -17.17
CA GLN A 24 21.43 3.06 -18.37
C GLN A 24 20.62 1.77 -18.19
N VAL A 25 19.30 1.85 -18.35
CA VAL A 25 18.40 0.69 -18.32
C VAL A 25 17.26 0.86 -19.35
N GLU A 26 16.60 -0.23 -19.72
CA GLU A 26 15.44 -0.15 -20.58
C GLU A 26 14.20 0.35 -19.79
N THR A 27 14.00 -0.15 -18.56
CA THR A 27 12.82 0.17 -17.75
C THR A 27 13.17 0.44 -16.29
N VAL A 28 12.71 1.55 -15.75
CA VAL A 28 12.68 1.83 -14.31
C VAL A 28 11.27 1.54 -13.78
N ILE A 29 11.16 0.74 -12.71
CA ILE A 29 9.93 0.49 -11.98
C ILE A 29 10.07 1.15 -10.60
N ILE A 30 9.14 2.05 -10.24
CA ILE A 30 9.17 2.79 -8.98
C ILE A 30 8.24 2.12 -7.97
N GLY A 31 8.83 1.56 -6.92
CA GLY A 31 8.10 0.85 -5.85
C GLY A 31 8.09 -0.67 -6.02
N THR A 32 8.14 -1.37 -4.88
CA THR A 32 8.17 -2.83 -4.78
C THR A 32 6.94 -3.43 -4.10
N GLY A 33 5.83 -2.70 -4.12
CA GLY A 33 4.51 -3.22 -3.79
C GLY A 33 3.99 -4.18 -4.86
N PHE A 34 2.77 -4.70 -4.70
CA PHE A 34 2.19 -5.68 -5.64
C PHE A 34 2.22 -5.21 -7.10
N SER A 35 1.98 -3.92 -7.37
CA SER A 35 2.00 -3.38 -8.74
C SER A 35 3.40 -3.47 -9.36
N GLY A 36 4.44 -3.03 -8.64
CA GLY A 36 5.83 -3.09 -9.12
C GLY A 36 6.31 -4.52 -9.30
N LEU A 37 6.03 -5.41 -8.34
CA LEU A 37 6.37 -6.83 -8.45
C LEU A 37 5.68 -7.48 -9.65
N LEU A 38 4.40 -7.15 -9.88
CA LEU A 38 3.65 -7.67 -11.03
C LEU A 38 4.21 -7.17 -12.36
N ALA A 39 4.58 -5.88 -12.44
CA ALA A 39 5.23 -5.31 -13.62
C ALA A 39 6.55 -6.03 -13.92
N ALA A 40 7.42 -6.21 -12.91
CA ALA A 40 8.67 -6.93 -13.04
C ALA A 40 8.48 -8.39 -13.54
N ILE A 41 7.51 -9.12 -12.96
CA ILE A 41 7.17 -10.48 -13.40
C ILE A 41 6.71 -10.50 -14.87
N ARG A 42 5.94 -9.50 -15.30
CA ARG A 42 5.48 -9.40 -16.70
C ARG A 42 6.62 -9.10 -17.65
N LEU A 43 7.52 -8.19 -17.30
CA LEU A 43 8.71 -7.91 -18.09
C LEU A 43 9.61 -9.15 -18.22
N GLN A 44 9.87 -9.87 -17.13
CA GLN A 44 10.62 -11.14 -17.18
C GLN A 44 9.97 -12.16 -18.13
N LYS A 45 8.65 -12.35 -18.04
CA LYS A 45 7.90 -13.27 -18.91
C LYS A 45 7.93 -12.85 -20.39
N ALA A 46 7.98 -11.54 -20.65
CA ALA A 46 8.12 -10.98 -21.98
C ALA A 46 9.60 -10.98 -22.49
N ARG A 47 10.53 -11.52 -21.68
CA ARG A 47 11.99 -11.51 -21.96
C ARG A 47 12.58 -10.08 -22.06
N CYS A 48 11.92 -9.10 -21.47
CA CYS A 48 12.42 -7.74 -21.28
C CYS A 48 13.16 -7.68 -19.95
N GLY A 49 14.37 -8.24 -19.88
CA GLY A 49 15.11 -8.45 -18.63
C GLY A 49 15.95 -7.26 -18.16
N ASP A 50 16.04 -6.20 -18.95
CA ASP A 50 16.78 -4.99 -18.61
C ASP A 50 15.86 -4.00 -17.89
N PHE A 51 15.66 -4.22 -16.59
CA PHE A 51 14.89 -3.33 -15.73
C PHE A 51 15.46 -3.27 -14.31
N VAL A 52 15.15 -2.20 -13.60
CA VAL A 52 15.45 -2.00 -12.18
C VAL A 52 14.17 -1.64 -11.43
N LEU A 53 14.03 -2.18 -10.19
CA LEU A 53 13.01 -1.75 -9.24
C LEU A 53 13.66 -0.81 -8.22
N LEU A 54 13.14 0.40 -8.07
CA LEU A 54 13.60 1.37 -7.08
C LEU A 54 12.65 1.36 -5.89
N GLU A 55 13.16 1.04 -4.71
CA GLU A 55 12.41 1.01 -3.46
C GLU A 55 12.97 2.04 -2.48
N ARG A 56 12.11 2.90 -1.95
CA ARG A 56 12.51 3.92 -0.98
C ARG A 56 12.90 3.35 0.39
N SER A 57 12.29 2.24 0.77
CA SER A 57 12.54 1.57 2.05
C SER A 57 13.78 0.69 1.98
N ALA A 58 14.32 0.29 3.13
CA ALA A 58 15.41 -0.67 3.21
C ALA A 58 14.99 -2.09 2.80
N GLU A 59 13.68 -2.39 2.87
CA GLU A 59 13.12 -3.70 2.58
C GLU A 59 12.04 -3.61 1.50
N LEU A 60 11.88 -4.68 0.72
CA LEU A 60 10.87 -4.81 -0.31
C LEU A 60 9.52 -5.21 0.28
N GLY A 61 8.41 -4.82 -0.38
CA GLY A 61 7.08 -5.31 0.02
C GLY A 61 5.98 -4.25 0.03
N GLY A 62 6.34 -2.98 -0.14
CA GLY A 62 5.38 -1.88 -0.27
C GLY A 62 4.45 -1.76 0.95
N THR A 63 3.13 -1.69 0.71
CA THR A 63 2.11 -1.51 1.75
C THR A 63 2.25 -2.47 2.93
N TRP A 64 2.56 -3.75 2.68
CA TRP A 64 2.61 -4.77 3.73
C TRP A 64 3.94 -4.80 4.48
N GLN A 65 4.96 -4.19 3.95
CA GLN A 65 6.20 -3.91 4.67
C GLN A 65 6.06 -2.69 5.58
N VAL A 66 5.41 -1.63 5.10
CA VAL A 66 5.33 -0.35 5.81
C VAL A 66 4.26 -0.34 6.90
N ASN A 67 3.06 -0.89 6.64
CA ASN A 67 1.95 -0.83 7.59
C ASN A 67 1.99 -1.99 8.58
N SER A 68 2.62 -1.76 9.73
CA SER A 68 2.82 -2.75 10.79
C SER A 68 2.05 -2.45 12.09
N TYR A 69 1.05 -1.57 12.02
CA TYR A 69 0.23 -1.21 13.18
C TYR A 69 -0.60 -2.39 13.70
N PRO A 70 -0.99 -2.39 14.99
CA PRO A 70 -1.81 -3.44 15.58
C PRO A 70 -3.13 -3.65 14.83
N GLY A 71 -3.44 -4.90 14.49
CA GLY A 71 -4.65 -5.25 13.76
C GLY A 71 -4.58 -5.05 12.24
N ALA A 72 -3.41 -4.68 11.69
CA ALA A 72 -3.23 -4.52 10.25
C ALA A 72 -3.55 -5.82 9.51
N GLU A 73 -4.53 -5.77 8.60
CA GLU A 73 -4.96 -6.90 7.79
C GLU A 73 -5.61 -6.41 6.48
N VAL A 74 -5.76 -7.31 5.52
CA VAL A 74 -6.50 -6.98 4.28
C VAL A 74 -7.99 -6.87 4.57
N ASP A 75 -8.65 -5.92 3.93
CA ASP A 75 -10.10 -5.68 4.02
C ASP A 75 -10.89 -6.31 2.86
N VAL A 76 -10.21 -7.00 1.97
CA VAL A 76 -10.76 -7.77 0.84
C VAL A 76 -10.42 -9.26 1.03
N PRO A 77 -11.29 -10.20 0.64
CA PRO A 77 -10.96 -11.63 0.74
C PRO A 77 -9.65 -11.99 0.03
N THR A 78 -8.81 -12.79 0.68
CA THR A 78 -7.49 -13.22 0.15
C THR A 78 -7.58 -13.89 -1.21
N SER A 79 -8.70 -14.56 -1.50
CA SER A 79 -8.97 -15.14 -2.83
C SER A 79 -9.03 -14.11 -3.94
N LEU A 80 -9.42 -12.86 -3.67
CA LEU A 80 -9.42 -11.75 -4.62
C LEU A 80 -8.12 -10.95 -4.58
N TYR A 81 -7.58 -10.76 -3.38
CA TYR A 81 -6.42 -9.91 -3.16
C TYR A 81 -5.11 -10.50 -3.69
N CYS A 82 -4.95 -11.84 -3.68
CA CYS A 82 -3.74 -12.49 -4.19
C CYS A 82 -3.61 -12.38 -5.71
N ILE A 83 -2.37 -12.43 -6.20
CA ILE A 83 -2.06 -12.48 -7.64
C ILE A 83 -2.61 -13.78 -8.22
N SER A 84 -3.42 -13.68 -9.28
CA SER A 84 -4.22 -14.80 -9.82
C SER A 84 -3.40 -16.02 -10.26
N PHE A 85 -2.15 -15.85 -10.63
CA PHE A 85 -1.25 -16.91 -11.07
C PHE A 85 -0.17 -17.30 -10.04
N VAL A 86 -0.21 -16.72 -8.82
CA VAL A 86 0.69 -17.08 -7.71
C VAL A 86 -0.14 -17.67 -6.58
N PRO A 87 -0.29 -19.00 -6.51
CA PRO A 87 -1.03 -19.64 -5.45
C PRO A 87 -0.32 -19.50 -4.10
N TYR A 88 -1.12 -19.35 -3.04
CA TYR A 88 -0.62 -19.31 -1.66
C TYR A 88 -1.64 -19.94 -0.71
N ARG A 89 -1.17 -20.54 0.39
CA ARG A 89 -1.99 -21.27 1.36
C ARG A 89 -2.41 -20.37 2.52
N PHE A 90 -3.18 -19.32 2.22
CA PHE A 90 -3.69 -18.42 3.24
C PHE A 90 -4.44 -19.16 4.34
N ARG A 91 -4.20 -18.76 5.58
CA ARG A 91 -4.76 -19.41 6.79
C ARG A 91 -6.20 -19.02 7.05
N LYS A 92 -6.63 -17.84 6.58
CA LYS A 92 -8.01 -17.34 6.78
C LYS A 92 -8.46 -16.46 5.60
N SER A 93 -9.75 -16.13 5.61
CA SER A 93 -10.36 -15.36 4.51
C SER A 93 -9.78 -13.95 4.37
N PHE A 94 -9.42 -13.30 5.48
CA PHE A 94 -8.77 -11.99 5.49
C PHE A 94 -7.43 -12.11 6.20
N ALA A 95 -6.34 -12.07 5.45
CA ALA A 95 -5.02 -12.32 5.99
C ALA A 95 -4.48 -11.13 6.80
N PRO A 96 -3.83 -11.35 7.94
CA PRO A 96 -3.11 -10.32 8.67
C PRO A 96 -1.89 -9.86 7.89
N GLN A 97 -1.39 -8.67 8.23
CA GLN A 97 -0.22 -8.05 7.62
C GLN A 97 0.98 -9.01 7.53
N SER A 98 1.27 -9.73 8.59
CA SER A 98 2.41 -10.66 8.63
C SER A 98 2.30 -11.80 7.58
N GLU A 99 1.08 -12.30 7.35
CA GLU A 99 0.86 -13.32 6.33
C GLU A 99 0.91 -12.73 4.91
N LEU A 100 0.46 -11.49 4.73
CA LEU A 100 0.56 -10.78 3.45
C LEU A 100 2.00 -10.40 3.13
N LEU A 101 2.79 -10.02 4.13
CA LEU A 101 4.23 -9.79 3.96
C LEU A 101 4.95 -11.11 3.60
N ALA A 102 4.61 -12.22 4.27
CA ALA A 102 5.14 -13.53 3.92
C ALA A 102 4.77 -13.94 2.48
N TYR A 103 3.53 -13.66 2.06
CA TYR A 103 3.11 -13.86 0.68
C TYR A 103 3.88 -12.97 -0.31
N THR A 104 4.12 -11.71 0.03
CA THR A 104 4.91 -10.78 -0.79
C THR A 104 6.34 -11.28 -0.96
N ASN A 105 6.98 -11.70 0.12
CA ASN A 105 8.31 -12.30 0.08
C ASN A 105 8.31 -13.61 -0.75
N HIS A 106 7.29 -14.46 -0.62
CA HIS A 106 7.14 -15.63 -1.47
C HIS A 106 7.10 -15.29 -2.97
N ILE A 107 6.44 -14.19 -3.36
CA ILE A 107 6.44 -13.71 -4.75
C ILE A 107 7.85 -13.27 -5.16
N ILE A 108 8.48 -12.44 -4.36
CA ILE A 108 9.83 -11.90 -4.62
C ILE A 108 10.84 -13.03 -4.83
N ASP A 109 10.83 -14.01 -3.94
CA ASP A 109 11.76 -15.13 -3.97
C ASP A 109 11.47 -16.11 -5.12
N LYS A 110 10.19 -16.43 -5.34
CA LYS A 110 9.74 -17.31 -6.42
C LYS A 110 10.15 -16.84 -7.81
N PHE A 111 10.16 -15.54 -8.03
CA PHE A 111 10.52 -14.93 -9.32
C PHE A 111 11.94 -14.33 -9.31
N GLY A 112 12.71 -14.50 -8.23
CA GLY A 112 14.07 -14.00 -8.11
C GLY A 112 14.19 -12.48 -8.29
N LEU A 113 13.23 -11.71 -7.76
CA LEU A 113 13.14 -10.27 -8.02
C LEU A 113 14.15 -9.44 -7.23
N ARG A 114 14.71 -9.96 -6.13
CA ARG A 114 15.67 -9.21 -5.29
C ARG A 114 16.88 -8.70 -6.08
N LYS A 115 17.36 -9.46 -7.04
CA LYS A 115 18.54 -9.08 -7.85
C LYS A 115 18.32 -7.84 -8.73
N PHE A 116 17.06 -7.52 -9.06
CA PHE A 116 16.68 -6.35 -9.84
C PHE A 116 16.34 -5.15 -8.97
N ALA A 117 16.21 -5.32 -7.67
CA ALA A 117 15.80 -4.26 -6.75
C ALA A 117 17.00 -3.48 -6.21
N ARG A 118 16.78 -2.19 -6.04
CA ARG A 118 17.65 -1.26 -5.31
C ARG A 118 16.82 -0.65 -4.19
N THR A 119 17.21 -0.89 -2.96
CA THR A 119 16.58 -0.33 -1.75
C THR A 119 17.22 1.00 -1.35
N ASN A 120 16.56 1.76 -0.47
CA ASN A 120 16.99 3.11 -0.08
C ASN A 120 17.14 4.06 -1.29
N GLN A 121 16.30 3.88 -2.29
CA GLN A 121 16.27 4.64 -3.54
C GLN A 121 14.92 5.36 -3.68
N ALA A 122 14.68 6.35 -2.82
CA ALA A 122 13.52 7.22 -2.96
C ALA A 122 13.67 8.09 -4.21
N VAL A 123 12.79 7.93 -5.17
CA VAL A 123 12.76 8.75 -6.38
C VAL A 123 12.26 10.15 -6.02
N THR A 124 13.04 11.16 -6.36
CA THR A 124 12.75 12.57 -6.08
C THR A 124 12.36 13.36 -7.31
N ARG A 125 12.81 12.92 -8.48
CA ARG A 125 12.56 13.62 -9.74
C ARG A 125 12.50 12.66 -10.92
N ILE A 126 11.61 12.96 -11.87
CA ILE A 126 11.43 12.21 -13.11
C ILE A 126 11.20 13.25 -14.22
N ASP A 127 12.07 13.29 -15.20
CA ASP A 127 11.98 14.18 -16.36
C ASP A 127 12.08 13.36 -17.66
N PHE A 128 11.31 13.73 -18.65
CA PHE A 128 11.42 13.16 -20.00
C PHE A 128 12.21 14.09 -20.89
N ASP A 129 13.29 13.59 -21.48
CA ASP A 129 14.05 14.31 -22.50
C ASP A 129 13.52 13.95 -23.90
N GLU A 130 12.89 14.91 -24.56
CA GLU A 130 12.30 14.73 -25.88
C GLU A 130 13.36 14.57 -27.00
N ARG A 131 14.60 14.99 -26.79
CA ARG A 131 15.68 14.84 -27.77
C ARG A 131 16.29 13.45 -27.73
N GLU A 132 16.51 12.95 -26.53
CA GLU A 132 17.05 11.61 -26.31
C GLU A 132 15.98 10.52 -26.31
N LEU A 133 14.70 10.92 -26.20
CA LEU A 133 13.52 10.04 -26.02
C LEU A 133 13.71 9.11 -24.81
N ARG A 134 14.24 9.67 -23.73
CA ARG A 134 14.54 8.94 -22.51
C ARG A 134 14.03 9.68 -21.27
N TRP A 135 13.72 8.90 -20.25
CA TRP A 135 13.41 9.36 -18.91
C TRP A 135 14.68 9.47 -18.08
N HIS A 136 14.84 10.57 -17.39
CA HIS A 136 15.86 10.78 -16.36
C HIS A 136 15.20 10.68 -15.00
N VAL A 137 15.64 9.71 -14.19
CA VAL A 137 15.11 9.43 -12.86
C VAL A 137 16.20 9.68 -11.84
N GLN A 138 15.94 10.59 -10.89
CA GLN A 138 16.86 10.92 -9.80
C GLN A 138 16.34 10.41 -8.47
N THR A 139 17.24 9.95 -7.63
CA THR A 139 16.95 9.45 -6.31
C THR A 139 17.53 10.33 -5.21
N GLU A 140 16.99 10.24 -4.01
CA GLU A 140 17.49 10.96 -2.83
C GLU A 140 18.95 10.61 -2.49
N SER A 141 19.39 9.38 -2.77
CA SER A 141 20.78 8.95 -2.62
C SER A 141 21.74 9.61 -3.61
N GLY A 142 21.21 10.32 -4.61
CA GLY A 142 21.94 10.96 -5.69
C GLY A 142 22.35 9.99 -6.81
N GLU A 143 21.72 8.81 -6.90
CA GLU A 143 21.83 7.96 -8.08
C GLU A 143 20.91 8.49 -9.19
N GLU A 144 21.37 8.37 -10.43
CA GLU A 144 20.65 8.80 -11.63
C GLU A 144 20.49 7.61 -12.59
N TYR A 145 19.30 7.49 -13.15
CA TYR A 145 18.95 6.49 -14.15
C TYR A 145 18.45 7.14 -15.41
N SER A 146 18.92 6.65 -16.58
CA SER A 146 18.35 6.98 -17.87
C SER A 146 17.62 5.76 -18.42
N ALA A 147 16.32 5.88 -18.64
CA ALA A 147 15.47 4.78 -19.02
C ALA A 147 14.60 5.12 -20.23
N ARG A 148 14.28 4.10 -21.03
CA ARG A 148 13.33 4.27 -22.12
C ARG A 148 11.87 4.26 -21.62
N PHE A 149 11.62 3.52 -20.56
CA PHE A 149 10.29 3.43 -19.93
C PHE A 149 10.39 3.65 -18.43
N VAL A 150 9.36 4.30 -17.86
CA VAL A 150 9.15 4.40 -16.43
C VAL A 150 7.77 3.83 -16.11
N ILE A 151 7.72 2.93 -15.12
CA ILE A 151 6.49 2.38 -14.57
C ILE A 151 6.34 2.92 -13.15
N ASP A 152 5.42 3.85 -12.95
CA ASP A 152 5.07 4.31 -11.61
C ASP A 152 4.18 3.29 -10.90
N ALA A 153 4.76 2.65 -9.89
CA ALA A 153 4.11 1.70 -9.00
C ALA A 153 4.29 2.13 -7.53
N SER A 154 4.49 3.42 -7.28
CA SER A 154 4.74 4.02 -5.96
C SER A 154 3.60 3.84 -4.96
N GLY A 155 2.36 3.62 -5.46
CA GLY A 155 1.17 3.37 -4.64
C GLY A 155 0.44 4.64 -4.20
N VAL A 156 -0.89 4.59 -4.28
CA VAL A 156 -1.77 5.76 -4.02
C VAL A 156 -1.81 6.20 -2.54
N LEU A 157 -1.38 5.35 -1.61
CA LEU A 157 -1.37 5.62 -0.15
C LEU A 157 0.05 5.63 0.41
N ALA A 158 1.06 5.80 -0.44
CA ALA A 158 2.46 5.68 -0.07
C ALA A 158 2.97 6.84 0.82
N ASN A 159 2.35 8.01 0.69
CA ASN A 159 2.75 9.21 1.43
C ASN A 159 1.70 9.53 2.50
N PRO A 160 1.97 9.25 3.79
CA PRO A 160 1.05 9.56 4.88
C PRO A 160 0.90 11.08 5.01
N HIS A 161 -0.34 11.51 5.23
CA HIS A 161 -0.66 12.90 5.48
C HIS A 161 -1.05 13.09 6.94
N THR A 162 -0.27 13.86 7.68
CA THR A 162 -0.61 14.29 9.03
C THR A 162 -1.46 15.56 8.96
N PRO A 163 -2.69 15.55 9.48
CA PRO A 163 -3.54 16.72 9.42
C PRO A 163 -2.96 17.88 10.24
N ASN A 164 -3.06 19.09 9.72
CA ASN A 164 -2.71 20.31 10.48
C ASN A 164 -3.82 20.63 11.47
N ILE A 165 -3.62 20.25 12.74
CA ILE A 165 -4.57 20.47 13.82
C ILE A 165 -4.01 21.58 14.73
N LYS A 166 -4.75 22.68 14.87
CA LYS A 166 -4.37 23.80 15.73
C LYS A 166 -4.13 23.30 17.17
N GLY A 167 -2.95 23.57 17.71
CA GLY A 167 -2.56 23.17 19.05
C GLY A 167 -1.95 21.76 19.15
N ALA A 168 -1.81 21.02 18.06
CA ALA A 168 -1.19 19.69 18.06
C ALA A 168 0.25 19.72 18.59
N GLU A 169 0.96 20.80 18.33
CA GLU A 169 2.33 21.06 18.82
C GLU A 169 2.43 21.17 20.35
N SER A 170 1.33 21.47 21.04
CA SER A 170 1.28 21.51 22.50
C SER A 170 1.13 20.13 23.14
N PHE A 171 0.81 19.10 22.40
CA PHE A 171 0.69 17.74 22.90
C PHE A 171 2.07 17.20 23.32
N LYS A 172 2.17 16.72 24.56
CA LYS A 172 3.44 16.29 25.17
C LYS A 172 3.69 14.78 25.03
N GLY A 173 2.72 14.02 24.57
CA GLY A 173 2.85 12.58 24.35
C GLY A 173 3.39 12.22 22.95
N PRO A 174 3.74 10.97 22.74
CA PRO A 174 4.08 10.47 21.39
C PRO A 174 2.90 10.66 20.43
N MET A 175 3.19 11.16 19.24
CA MET A 175 2.23 11.33 18.14
C MET A 175 2.85 10.91 16.83
N PHE A 176 2.22 10.00 16.14
CA PHE A 176 2.71 9.46 14.85
C PHE A 176 1.54 9.01 13.96
N HIS A 177 1.81 8.96 12.67
CA HIS A 177 0.84 8.44 11.70
C HIS A 177 0.86 6.90 11.69
N SER A 178 -0.30 6.25 11.52
CA SER A 178 -0.41 4.79 11.50
C SER A 178 0.48 4.12 10.44
N GLY A 179 0.71 4.76 9.30
CA GLY A 179 1.63 4.29 8.27
C GLY A 179 3.12 4.36 8.65
N HIS A 180 3.45 5.01 9.77
CA HIS A 180 4.78 5.04 10.39
C HIS A 180 4.63 4.66 11.86
N TRP A 181 4.11 3.45 12.10
CA TRP A 181 3.86 2.97 13.47
C TRP A 181 5.16 2.86 14.25
N ASP A 182 5.22 3.58 15.38
CA ASP A 182 6.38 3.54 16.27
C ASP A 182 6.23 2.41 17.29
N HIS A 183 6.93 1.31 17.04
CA HIS A 183 6.94 0.13 17.90
C HIS A 183 7.67 0.34 19.23
N SER A 184 8.45 1.42 19.39
CA SER A 184 9.12 1.75 20.65
C SER A 184 8.17 2.35 21.68
N VAL A 185 7.01 2.85 21.24
CA VAL A 185 6.01 3.47 22.10
C VAL A 185 5.06 2.41 22.68
N ALA A 186 5.19 2.16 23.98
CA ALA A 186 4.24 1.33 24.72
C ALA A 186 2.92 2.08 24.95
N TYR A 187 1.82 1.54 24.48
CA TYR A 187 0.48 2.10 24.62
C TYR A 187 -0.37 1.36 25.67
N GLU A 188 0.09 0.22 26.16
CA GLU A 188 -0.59 -0.58 27.18
C GLU A 188 -0.80 0.24 28.46
N GLY A 189 -2.03 0.20 28.98
CA GLY A 189 -2.40 0.98 30.18
C GLY A 189 -2.42 2.50 30.00
N LYS A 190 -2.13 3.02 28.83
CA LYS A 190 -2.12 4.49 28.55
C LYS A 190 -3.49 4.97 28.07
N ARG A 191 -3.69 6.29 28.10
CA ARG A 191 -4.81 6.95 27.41
C ARG A 191 -4.39 7.20 25.97
N VAL A 192 -5.10 6.61 25.01
CA VAL A 192 -4.76 6.69 23.59
C VAL A 192 -5.86 7.42 22.82
N GLY A 193 -5.46 8.40 22.01
CA GLY A 193 -6.30 9.06 21.03
C GLY A 193 -6.03 8.53 19.62
N VAL A 194 -7.07 8.17 18.86
CA VAL A 194 -6.98 7.82 17.45
C VAL A 194 -7.74 8.86 16.66
N ILE A 195 -7.07 9.53 15.73
CA ILE A 195 -7.67 10.55 14.88
C ILE A 195 -7.87 9.97 13.47
N GLY A 196 -9.12 9.92 13.04
CA GLY A 196 -9.52 9.37 11.75
C GLY A 196 -10.54 8.24 11.87
N SER A 197 -11.20 7.93 10.77
CA SER A 197 -12.24 6.89 10.68
C SER A 197 -12.06 5.96 9.48
N GLY A 198 -10.87 5.98 8.85
CA GLY A 198 -10.54 5.10 7.72
C GLY A 198 -10.28 3.65 8.13
N CYS A 199 -9.93 2.80 7.16
CA CYS A 199 -9.67 1.37 7.35
C CYS A 199 -8.64 1.10 8.46
N SER A 200 -7.55 1.90 8.53
CA SER A 200 -6.55 1.75 9.59
C SER A 200 -7.13 1.96 10.98
N ALA A 201 -7.96 3.01 11.19
CA ALA A 201 -8.60 3.24 12.48
C ALA A 201 -9.57 2.11 12.84
N ALA A 202 -10.34 1.58 11.86
CA ALA A 202 -11.25 0.46 12.05
C ALA A 202 -10.52 -0.84 12.47
N GLN A 203 -9.23 -0.96 12.16
CA GLN A 203 -8.38 -2.09 12.53
C GLN A 203 -7.63 -1.86 13.84
N ILE A 204 -7.07 -0.67 14.04
CA ILE A 204 -6.31 -0.31 15.25
C ILE A 204 -7.22 -0.30 16.49
N VAL A 205 -8.38 0.36 16.40
CA VAL A 205 -9.27 0.56 17.55
C VAL A 205 -9.62 -0.76 18.24
N PRO A 206 -10.17 -1.79 17.58
CA PRO A 206 -10.46 -3.05 18.25
C PRO A 206 -9.20 -3.82 18.71
N ALA A 207 -8.07 -3.66 18.01
CA ALA A 207 -6.82 -4.34 18.35
C ALA A 207 -6.18 -3.83 19.66
N ILE A 208 -6.41 -2.56 20.02
CA ILE A 208 -5.83 -1.96 21.22
C ILE A 208 -6.84 -1.68 22.34
N ALA A 209 -8.16 -1.73 22.08
CA ALA A 209 -9.20 -1.32 23.03
C ALA A 209 -9.10 -2.02 24.40
N GLY A 210 -8.80 -3.33 24.42
CA GLY A 210 -8.63 -4.09 25.67
C GLY A 210 -7.28 -3.94 26.36
N LYS A 211 -6.35 -3.16 25.78
CA LYS A 211 -4.98 -3.01 26.28
C LYS A 211 -4.72 -1.64 26.88
N VAL A 212 -5.51 -0.65 26.50
CA VAL A 212 -5.34 0.76 26.94
C VAL A 212 -6.27 1.10 28.11
N SER A 213 -5.90 2.04 28.95
CA SER A 213 -6.76 2.49 30.08
C SER A 213 -7.95 3.32 29.58
N ARG A 214 -7.78 4.06 28.49
CA ARG A 214 -8.85 4.82 27.84
C ARG A 214 -8.54 4.97 26.35
N LEU A 215 -9.52 4.68 25.50
CA LEU A 215 -9.44 4.90 24.06
C LEU A 215 -10.41 5.99 23.64
N THR A 216 -9.91 7.00 22.95
CA THR A 216 -10.72 8.08 22.37
C THR A 216 -10.57 8.07 20.87
N LEU A 217 -11.67 7.88 20.14
CA LEU A 217 -11.70 7.95 18.68
C LEU A 217 -12.29 9.28 18.24
N LEU A 218 -11.53 10.07 17.48
CA LEU A 218 -11.91 11.36 16.93
C LEU A 218 -12.20 11.20 15.44
N MET A 219 -13.46 11.35 15.04
CA MET A 219 -13.94 11.17 13.67
C MET A 219 -14.55 12.45 13.12
N GLY A 220 -14.13 12.88 11.94
CA GLY A 220 -14.78 13.98 11.22
C GLY A 220 -16.09 13.54 10.55
N LYS A 221 -16.14 12.32 10.02
CA LYS A 221 -17.32 11.71 9.38
C LYS A 221 -17.44 10.26 9.81
N ALA A 222 -18.64 9.81 10.13
CA ALA A 222 -18.92 8.41 10.39
C ALA A 222 -18.75 7.60 9.11
N GLN A 223 -18.08 6.45 9.20
CA GLN A 223 -17.91 5.49 8.12
C GLN A 223 -18.91 4.34 8.26
N TRP A 224 -19.33 3.79 7.13
CA TRP A 224 -20.10 2.56 7.12
C TRP A 224 -19.17 1.39 7.44
N ILE A 225 -19.46 0.68 8.52
CA ILE A 225 -18.74 -0.53 8.91
C ILE A 225 -19.69 -1.72 8.68
N LEU A 226 -19.27 -2.65 7.84
CA LEU A 226 -20.04 -3.87 7.56
C LEU A 226 -19.44 -5.05 8.34
N PRO A 227 -20.28 -5.93 8.90
CA PRO A 227 -19.81 -7.18 9.46
C PRO A 227 -19.06 -7.99 8.43
N ARG A 228 -17.88 -8.47 8.81
CA ARG A 228 -17.02 -9.28 7.97
C ARG A 228 -17.09 -10.75 8.38
N THR A 229 -17.31 -11.64 7.42
CA THR A 229 -17.28 -13.08 7.64
C THR A 229 -15.86 -13.60 7.51
N ASP A 230 -15.03 -13.29 8.51
CA ASP A 230 -13.68 -13.87 8.55
C ASP A 230 -13.74 -15.26 9.21
N ARG A 231 -13.07 -16.23 8.61
CA ARG A 231 -12.97 -17.57 9.15
C ARG A 231 -11.61 -18.20 8.84
N PRO A 232 -11.12 -19.08 9.73
CA PRO A 232 -9.94 -19.87 9.42
C PRO A 232 -10.22 -20.89 8.31
N HIS A 233 -9.21 -21.21 7.53
CA HIS A 233 -9.23 -22.27 6.53
C HIS A 233 -8.56 -23.53 7.07
N GLY A 234 -9.24 -24.67 6.99
CA GLY A 234 -8.67 -25.96 7.33
C GLY A 234 -7.53 -26.39 6.39
N PRO A 235 -6.69 -27.36 6.78
CA PRO A 235 -5.53 -27.78 5.99
C PRO A 235 -5.90 -28.23 4.56
N VAL A 236 -6.95 -29.02 4.42
CA VAL A 236 -7.44 -29.50 3.11
C VAL A 236 -7.94 -28.32 2.26
N GLU A 237 -8.74 -27.42 2.85
CA GLU A 237 -9.23 -26.24 2.15
C GLU A 237 -8.08 -25.36 1.64
N ARG A 238 -7.07 -25.13 2.48
CA ARG A 238 -5.88 -24.36 2.11
C ARG A 238 -5.14 -24.98 0.92
N TYR A 239 -5.07 -26.30 0.85
CA TYR A 239 -4.49 -27.00 -0.30
C TYR A 239 -5.38 -26.84 -1.55
N LEU A 240 -6.67 -27.14 -1.45
CA LEU A 240 -7.61 -27.05 -2.57
C LEU A 240 -7.63 -25.64 -3.20
N ARG A 241 -7.53 -24.59 -2.38
CA ARG A 241 -7.45 -23.19 -2.84
C ARG A 241 -6.18 -22.86 -3.64
N THR A 242 -5.18 -23.73 -3.67
CA THR A 242 -4.00 -23.56 -4.54
C THR A 242 -4.16 -24.22 -5.92
N LEU A 243 -5.12 -25.13 -6.07
CA LEU A 243 -5.35 -25.82 -7.34
C LEU A 243 -5.96 -24.88 -8.39
N PRO A 244 -5.44 -24.83 -9.61
CA PRO A 244 -5.82 -23.82 -10.61
C PRO A 244 -7.32 -23.68 -10.82
N GLY A 245 -8.03 -24.73 -11.21
CA GLY A 245 -9.48 -24.66 -11.49
C GLY A 245 -10.31 -24.25 -10.26
N ILE A 246 -10.02 -24.83 -9.09
CA ILE A 246 -10.73 -24.52 -7.84
C ILE A 246 -10.49 -23.08 -7.42
N ARG A 247 -9.25 -22.61 -7.53
CA ARG A 247 -8.91 -21.21 -7.20
C ARG A 247 -9.67 -20.22 -8.07
N GLN A 248 -9.73 -20.43 -9.38
CA GLN A 248 -10.48 -19.54 -10.28
C GLN A 248 -11.98 -19.58 -9.97
N ALA A 249 -12.55 -20.77 -9.72
CA ALA A 249 -13.95 -20.88 -9.35
C ALA A 249 -14.27 -20.11 -8.05
N ILE A 250 -13.43 -20.25 -7.02
CA ILE A 250 -13.59 -19.51 -5.77
C ILE A 250 -13.48 -18.00 -6.01
N ARG A 251 -12.51 -17.54 -6.81
CA ARG A 251 -12.37 -16.11 -7.15
C ARG A 251 -13.63 -15.58 -7.82
N LEU A 252 -14.15 -16.31 -8.81
CA LEU A 252 -15.36 -15.91 -9.53
C LEU A 252 -16.57 -15.83 -8.60
N LEU A 253 -16.76 -16.85 -7.75
CA LEU A 253 -17.87 -16.88 -6.79
C LEU A 253 -17.79 -15.72 -5.77
N VAL A 254 -16.60 -15.47 -5.21
CA VAL A 254 -16.43 -14.38 -4.23
C VAL A 254 -16.61 -13.03 -4.92
N PHE A 255 -16.05 -12.84 -6.11
CA PHE A 255 -16.22 -11.62 -6.90
C PHE A 255 -17.70 -11.36 -7.20
N SER A 256 -18.40 -12.36 -7.74
CA SER A 256 -19.83 -12.22 -8.06
C SER A 256 -20.69 -11.92 -6.82
N PHE A 257 -20.37 -12.53 -5.68
CA PHE A 257 -21.06 -12.26 -4.43
C PHE A 257 -20.85 -10.82 -3.94
N ASP A 258 -19.60 -10.33 -3.98
CA ASP A 258 -19.29 -8.95 -3.57
C ASP A 258 -19.88 -7.93 -4.56
N ASP A 259 -19.91 -8.24 -5.84
CA ASP A 259 -20.52 -7.39 -6.87
C ASP A 259 -22.03 -7.27 -6.67
N ILE A 260 -22.73 -8.38 -6.40
CA ILE A 260 -24.15 -8.39 -6.05
C ILE A 260 -24.41 -7.55 -4.80
N ARG A 261 -23.57 -7.68 -3.77
CA ARG A 261 -23.67 -6.85 -2.56
C ARG A 261 -23.50 -5.37 -2.86
N PHE A 262 -22.52 -5.01 -3.69
CA PHE A 262 -22.28 -3.63 -4.09
C PHE A 262 -23.49 -3.04 -4.83
N VAL A 263 -24.08 -3.78 -5.79
CA VAL A 263 -25.30 -3.38 -6.50
C VAL A 263 -26.46 -3.21 -5.53
N ALA A 264 -26.60 -4.06 -4.51
CA ALA A 264 -27.64 -3.95 -3.50
C ALA A 264 -27.54 -2.69 -2.62
N PHE A 265 -26.35 -2.12 -2.45
CA PHE A 265 -26.13 -0.86 -1.73
C PHE A 265 -26.38 0.38 -2.62
N ARG A 266 -26.19 0.27 -3.93
CA ARG A 266 -26.58 1.33 -4.87
C ARG A 266 -28.09 1.35 -5.05
N ARG A 267 -28.67 2.55 -5.14
CA ARG A 267 -30.09 2.74 -5.47
C ARG A 267 -30.29 2.60 -6.98
N TYR A 268 -30.32 1.38 -7.49
CA TYR A 268 -30.77 1.15 -8.86
C TYR A 268 -32.28 1.02 -8.89
N PRO A 269 -32.99 1.72 -9.79
CA PRO A 269 -34.41 1.51 -10.04
C PRO A 269 -34.67 0.01 -10.35
N GLY A 270 -35.66 -0.60 -9.69
CA GLY A 270 -36.02 -2.01 -9.88
C GLY A 270 -35.35 -3.01 -8.94
N MET A 271 -34.25 -2.65 -8.20
CA MET A 271 -33.54 -3.56 -7.29
C MET A 271 -33.86 -3.36 -5.79
N SER A 272 -34.97 -2.68 -5.48
CA SER A 272 -35.38 -2.37 -4.10
C SER A 272 -35.59 -3.61 -3.20
N GLY A 273 -35.97 -4.75 -3.77
CA GLY A 273 -36.15 -6.02 -3.07
C GLY A 273 -34.83 -6.61 -2.56
N ILE A 274 -33.83 -6.70 -3.42
CA ILE A 274 -32.49 -7.21 -3.09
C ILE A 274 -31.82 -6.29 -2.07
N SER A 275 -31.91 -4.97 -2.26
CA SER A 275 -31.40 -3.98 -1.31
C SER A 275 -32.03 -4.13 0.09
N ARG A 276 -33.34 -4.41 0.19
CA ARG A 276 -34.03 -4.65 1.47
C ARG A 276 -33.57 -5.94 2.14
N LEU A 277 -33.41 -7.03 1.38
CA LEU A 277 -32.92 -8.32 1.89
C LEU A 277 -31.50 -8.21 2.46
N VAL A 278 -30.59 -7.60 1.70
CA VAL A 278 -29.20 -7.41 2.14
C VAL A 278 -29.12 -6.50 3.37
N LYS A 279 -29.83 -5.37 3.37
CA LYS A 279 -29.89 -4.47 4.55
C LYS A 279 -30.55 -5.12 5.76
N GLY A 280 -31.57 -5.96 5.55
CA GLY A 280 -32.22 -6.73 6.61
C GLY A 280 -31.29 -7.76 7.26
N HIS A 281 -30.45 -8.41 6.48
CA HIS A 281 -29.45 -9.35 7.00
C HIS A 281 -28.42 -8.66 7.91
N TYR A 282 -27.95 -7.48 7.54
CA TYR A 282 -26.98 -6.71 8.34
C TYR A 282 -27.56 -5.99 9.56
N ARG A 283 -28.89 -5.75 9.61
CA ARG A 283 -29.55 -5.18 10.80
C ARG A 283 -29.78 -6.18 11.91
N ARG A 284 -29.74 -7.48 11.63
CA ARG A 284 -29.99 -8.57 12.60
C ARG A 284 -28.72 -9.13 13.25
N ARG A 285 -27.57 -8.58 12.94
CA ARG A 285 -26.26 -8.90 13.53
C ARG A 285 -25.66 -7.67 14.22
#